data_7f13108e2b91bd68a7b705cf6824ae3d
#
_entry.id   7f13108e2b91bd68a7b705cf6824ae3d
#
_cell.length_a   1.000
_cell.length_b   1.000
_cell.length_c   1.000
_cell.angle_alpha   90.00
_cell.angle_beta   90.00
_cell.angle_gamma   90.00
#
_symmetry.space_group_name_H-M   'P 1'
#
loop_
_entity.id
_entity.type
_entity.pdbx_description
1 polymer ?
#
loop_
_entity_poly.entity_id
_entity_poly.type
_entity_poly.pdbx_seq_one_letter_code
_entity_poly.pdbx_strand_id
1 'polypeptide(L)'
;MIKSQTNRAGYRCAAFRKIARISPGLLLLPLLIAASALAGGPSDSPTIIYRKVFKSSYPEYVQIKVSQNGAATYDIRQLDEESEPVAFQINAPLAQRIFDLASKLHNFQGADLDIHRRIANLGEKTFQYTKGSEIHEVKFNYTLDDSATQLLNIFEGLARQESDLSNLQRVMRYDHLGVNDALVQIETDYNSKTFPEPERLLGALDQVSADDKFIDIARQRARTLASRIRNSH
;
A
#
# COMPACT_ATOMS: atom_id res chain seq x y z
N MET A 1 45.72 -54.21 -15.66
CA MET A 1 45.86 -55.40 -14.78
C MET A 1 44.61 -55.50 -13.97
N ILE A 2 43.75 -56.35 -14.35
CA ILE A 2 43.34 -57.65 -13.75
C ILE A 2 42.17 -57.43 -12.76
N LYS A 3 41.02 -57.78 -13.26
CA LYS A 3 40.08 -58.92 -13.02
C LYS A 3 39.14 -58.66 -11.81
N SER A 4 37.84 -58.62 -11.99
CA SER A 4 36.90 -59.73 -12.30
C SER A 4 36.57 -60.61 -11.12
N GLN A 5 35.33 -60.73 -10.75
CA GLN A 5 34.38 -61.87 -10.84
C GLN A 5 33.23 -61.67 -9.85
N THR A 6 32.01 -61.61 -10.28
CA THR A 6 30.96 -62.62 -10.51
C THR A 6 30.86 -63.76 -9.48
N ASN A 7 29.66 -63.92 -8.91
CA ASN A 7 28.86 -65.14 -8.72
C ASN A 7 27.49 -64.80 -8.19
N ARG A 8 26.47 -65.08 -8.78
CA ARG A 8 25.55 -66.13 -9.29
C ARG A 8 25.12 -67.19 -8.26
N ALA A 9 23.87 -67.37 -8.25
CA ALA A 9 23.01 -68.51 -7.96
C ALA A 9 22.14 -68.36 -6.71
N GLY A 10 20.90 -68.65 -6.65
CA GLY A 10 19.98 -69.30 -7.58
C GLY A 10 18.87 -70.04 -6.79
N TYR A 11 17.67 -69.99 -7.33
CA TYR A 11 16.54 -70.93 -7.14
C TYR A 11 15.92 -71.11 -5.72
N ARG A 12 14.61 -71.05 -5.47
CA ARG A 12 13.58 -71.94 -5.98
C ARG A 12 12.21 -71.49 -5.54
N CYS A 13 11.25 -71.74 -6.43
CA CYS A 13 9.80 -71.72 -6.29
C CYS A 13 9.26 -72.47 -5.06
N ALA A 14 8.16 -71.97 -4.52
CA ALA A 14 7.03 -72.79 -4.10
C ALA A 14 5.73 -72.01 -4.16
N ALA A 15 4.88 -72.43 -5.03
CA ALA A 15 3.47 -72.01 -5.13
C ALA A 15 2.65 -72.68 -3.99
N PHE A 16 1.76 -71.93 -3.37
CA PHE A 16 0.57 -72.53 -2.74
C PHE A 16 -0.64 -71.64 -2.93
N ARG A 17 -1.68 -72.29 -3.39
CA ARG A 17 -2.98 -71.83 -3.78
C ARG A 17 -3.90 -71.60 -2.58
N LYS A 18 -4.96 -70.77 -2.85
CA LYS A 18 -6.29 -70.70 -2.20
C LYS A 18 -6.34 -69.78 -0.99
N ILE A 19 -7.33 -68.92 -0.80
CA ILE A 19 -8.80 -69.02 -1.01
C ILE A 19 -9.35 -67.59 -0.98
N ALA A 20 -10.32 -67.32 -1.80
CA ALA A 20 -11.15 -66.11 -1.82
C ALA A 20 -11.94 -65.97 -0.53
N ARG A 21 -11.94 -64.77 0.05
CA ARG A 21 -13.07 -64.26 0.88
C ARG A 21 -13.44 -62.87 0.41
N ILE A 22 -14.55 -62.79 -0.23
CA ILE A 22 -15.30 -61.62 -0.55
C ILE A 22 -15.84 -61.06 0.77
N SER A 23 -15.53 -59.80 1.06
CA SER A 23 -16.23 -59.05 2.13
C SER A 23 -16.65 -57.69 1.59
N PRO A 24 -17.87 -57.26 1.87
CA PRO A 24 -18.54 -56.22 1.10
C PRO A 24 -18.24 -54.80 1.58
N GLY A 25 -18.17 -53.93 0.60
CA GLY A 25 -18.73 -52.60 0.71
C GLY A 25 -18.19 -51.66 1.79
N LEU A 26 -17.12 -50.93 1.46
CA LEU A 26 -16.93 -49.61 2.06
C LEU A 26 -17.00 -48.59 0.92
N LEU A 27 -18.18 -48.03 0.76
CA LEU A 27 -18.45 -46.86 -0.09
C LEU A 27 -17.65 -45.68 0.44
N LEU A 28 -16.48 -45.43 -0.10
CA LEU A 28 -15.76 -44.19 0.03
C LEU A 28 -16.51 -43.11 -0.77
N LEU A 29 -17.34 -42.35 -0.05
CA LEU A 29 -17.94 -41.11 -0.52
C LEU A 29 -16.81 -40.09 -0.74
N PRO A 30 -16.55 -39.60 -1.97
CA PRO A 30 -15.61 -38.49 -2.14
C PRO A 30 -16.27 -37.23 -1.54
N LEU A 31 -15.70 -36.74 -0.45
CA LEU A 31 -16.00 -35.42 0.10
C LEU A 31 -15.53 -34.38 -0.91
N LEU A 32 -16.45 -33.93 -1.76
CA LEU A 32 -16.24 -32.74 -2.61
C LEU A 32 -16.10 -31.54 -1.69
N ILE A 33 -14.86 -31.17 -1.37
CA ILE A 33 -14.56 -29.87 -0.80
C ILE A 33 -14.76 -28.88 -1.94
N ALA A 34 -15.95 -28.28 -2.00
CA ALA A 34 -16.19 -27.10 -2.81
C ALA A 34 -15.32 -25.97 -2.23
N ALA A 35 -14.14 -25.77 -2.82
CA ALA A 35 -13.38 -24.55 -2.64
C ALA A 35 -14.23 -23.42 -3.22
N SER A 36 -14.97 -22.72 -2.37
CA SER A 36 -15.62 -21.47 -2.73
C SER A 36 -14.51 -20.49 -3.06
N ALA A 37 -14.15 -20.39 -4.34
CA ALA A 37 -13.39 -19.26 -4.84
C ALA A 37 -14.25 -18.03 -4.55
N LEU A 38 -13.88 -17.26 -3.53
CA LEU A 38 -14.31 -15.88 -3.34
C LEU A 38 -13.80 -15.10 -4.55
N ALA A 39 -14.53 -15.18 -5.65
CA ALA A 39 -14.43 -14.19 -6.70
C ALA A 39 -14.85 -12.87 -6.05
N GLY A 40 -13.87 -12.02 -5.73
CA GLY A 40 -14.11 -10.66 -5.31
C GLY A 40 -14.82 -9.94 -6.44
N GLY A 41 -16.15 -9.93 -6.42
CA GLY A 41 -16.95 -9.02 -7.22
C GLY A 41 -16.55 -7.57 -6.91
N PRO A 42 -16.90 -6.60 -7.77
CA PRO A 42 -16.62 -5.19 -7.48
C PRO A 42 -17.14 -4.88 -6.08
N SER A 43 -16.22 -4.47 -5.21
CA SER A 43 -16.54 -4.16 -3.81
C SER A 43 -17.57 -3.03 -3.82
N ASP A 44 -18.74 -3.25 -3.24
CA ASP A 44 -19.81 -2.24 -3.11
C ASP A 44 -19.39 -1.07 -2.19
N SER A 45 -18.22 -1.19 -1.56
CA SER A 45 -17.67 -0.15 -0.70
C SER A 45 -17.23 1.06 -1.54
N PRO A 46 -17.70 2.26 -1.19
CA PRO A 46 -17.27 3.48 -1.85
C PRO A 46 -15.75 3.64 -1.77
N THR A 47 -15.17 4.16 -2.84
CA THR A 47 -13.73 4.41 -2.94
C THR A 47 -13.51 5.79 -3.55
N ILE A 48 -12.54 6.52 -3.02
CA ILE A 48 -12.06 7.78 -3.58
C ILE A 48 -10.63 7.59 -4.06
N ILE A 49 -10.36 8.06 -5.27
CA ILE A 49 -9.04 8.01 -5.88
C ILE A 49 -8.61 9.45 -6.15
N TYR A 50 -7.42 9.78 -5.67
CA TYR A 50 -6.67 10.95 -6.10
C TYR A 50 -5.56 10.49 -7.04
N ARG A 51 -5.41 11.18 -8.16
CA ARG A 51 -4.30 10.98 -9.11
C ARG A 51 -3.74 12.32 -9.55
N LYS A 52 -2.41 12.40 -9.62
CA LYS A 52 -1.68 13.53 -10.17
C LYS A 52 -0.70 13.05 -11.22
N VAL A 53 -0.71 13.68 -12.37
CA VAL A 53 0.26 13.46 -13.44
C VAL A 53 0.96 14.78 -13.72
N PHE A 54 2.27 14.82 -13.51
CA PHE A 54 3.08 16.00 -13.79
C PHE A 54 4.39 15.59 -14.47
N LYS A 55 4.37 15.58 -15.78
CA LYS A 55 5.54 15.22 -16.60
C LYS A 55 6.75 16.08 -16.27
N SER A 56 7.92 15.45 -16.23
CA SER A 56 9.21 16.09 -15.91
C SER A 56 9.31 16.57 -14.45
N SER A 57 8.45 16.11 -13.56
CA SER A 57 8.62 16.26 -12.11
C SER A 57 9.20 14.98 -11.50
N TYR A 58 9.47 15.00 -10.20
CA TYR A 58 9.83 13.80 -9.44
C TYR A 58 9.01 13.76 -8.15
N PRO A 59 8.11 12.79 -8.01
CA PRO A 59 7.64 11.83 -9.03
C PRO A 59 6.76 12.47 -10.11
N GLU A 60 6.63 11.79 -11.29
CA GLU A 60 5.72 12.22 -12.35
C GLU A 60 4.29 11.73 -12.17
N TYR A 61 4.14 10.61 -11.46
CA TYR A 61 2.85 9.97 -11.18
C TYR A 61 2.66 9.73 -9.68
N VAL A 62 1.52 10.16 -9.20
CA VAL A 62 1.05 9.90 -7.82
C VAL A 62 -0.38 9.44 -7.89
N GLN A 63 -0.71 8.32 -7.26
CA GLN A 63 -2.07 7.88 -7.04
C GLN A 63 -2.25 7.43 -5.59
N ILE A 64 -3.30 7.91 -4.94
CA ILE A 64 -3.77 7.43 -3.64
C ILE A 64 -5.21 6.96 -3.82
N LYS A 65 -5.50 5.75 -3.41
CA LYS A 65 -6.84 5.18 -3.39
C LYS A 65 -7.24 4.91 -1.95
N VAL A 66 -8.42 5.35 -1.54
CA VAL A 66 -8.94 5.18 -0.18
C VAL A 66 -10.33 4.59 -0.24
N SER A 67 -10.57 3.50 0.48
CA SER A 67 -11.88 2.91 0.69
C SER A 67 -12.52 3.43 1.98
N GLN A 68 -13.83 3.37 2.09
CA GLN A 68 -14.58 3.92 3.23
C GLN A 68 -14.16 3.31 4.59
N ASN A 69 -13.69 2.07 4.60
CA ASN A 69 -13.18 1.39 5.80
C ASN A 69 -11.73 1.79 6.17
N GLY A 70 -11.14 2.75 5.46
CA GLY A 70 -9.78 3.22 5.67
C GLY A 70 -8.70 2.39 4.98
N ALA A 71 -9.03 1.27 4.33
CA ALA A 71 -8.06 0.55 3.49
C ALA A 71 -7.63 1.44 2.32
N ALA A 72 -6.33 1.57 2.13
CA ALA A 72 -5.76 2.47 1.14
C ALA A 72 -4.59 1.84 0.39
N THR A 73 -4.30 2.39 -0.79
CA THR A 73 -3.10 2.08 -1.55
C THR A 73 -2.47 3.35 -2.10
N TYR A 74 -1.15 3.37 -2.22
CA TYR A 74 -0.45 4.40 -2.97
C TYR A 74 0.38 3.80 -4.10
N ASP A 75 0.52 4.57 -5.18
CA ASP A 75 1.40 4.31 -6.31
C ASP A 75 2.11 5.62 -6.67
N ILE A 76 3.41 5.71 -6.36
CA ILE A 76 4.24 6.90 -6.52
C ILE A 76 5.46 6.49 -7.34
N ARG A 77 5.57 7.00 -8.58
CA ARG A 77 6.56 6.50 -9.53
C ARG A 77 6.83 7.48 -10.68
N GLN A 78 7.81 7.17 -11.50
CA GLN A 78 7.94 7.78 -12.83
C GLN A 78 6.92 7.16 -13.80
N LEU A 79 6.64 7.83 -14.91
CA LEU A 79 5.63 7.35 -15.87
C LEU A 79 6.11 6.13 -16.67
N ASP A 80 7.43 5.93 -16.78
CA ASP A 80 8.06 4.79 -17.45
C ASP A 80 8.32 3.59 -16.52
N GLU A 81 8.05 3.72 -15.24
CA GLU A 81 8.11 2.63 -14.25
C GLU A 81 6.81 1.84 -14.22
N GLU A 82 6.90 0.54 -13.91
CA GLU A 82 5.72 -0.31 -13.70
C GLU A 82 4.95 0.11 -12.46
N SER A 83 3.64 -0.12 -12.48
CA SER A 83 2.75 0.20 -11.35
C SER A 83 2.84 -0.90 -10.28
N GLU A 84 3.28 -0.54 -9.09
CA GLU A 84 3.37 -1.41 -7.91
C GLU A 84 2.65 -0.78 -6.71
N PRO A 85 1.30 -0.79 -6.66
CA PRO A 85 0.56 -0.17 -5.58
C PRO A 85 0.86 -0.81 -4.22
N VAL A 86 1.24 0.01 -3.25
CA VAL A 86 1.53 -0.42 -1.88
C VAL A 86 0.33 -0.18 -0.99
N ALA A 87 -0.10 -1.22 -0.26
CA ALA A 87 -1.23 -1.14 0.65
C ALA A 87 -0.85 -0.50 1.99
N PHE A 88 -1.75 0.32 2.53
CA PHE A 88 -1.66 0.88 3.87
C PHE A 88 -3.05 1.08 4.48
N GLN A 89 -3.10 1.50 5.73
CA GLN A 89 -4.35 1.75 6.44
C GLN A 89 -4.33 3.17 7.00
N ILE A 90 -5.40 3.93 6.79
CA ILE A 90 -5.65 5.20 7.47
C ILE A 90 -6.66 5.01 8.60
N ASN A 91 -6.66 5.94 9.56
CA ASN A 91 -7.60 5.89 10.66
C ASN A 91 -9.04 6.24 10.21
N ALA A 92 -10.03 5.79 10.97
CA ALA A 92 -11.43 6.01 10.63
C ALA A 92 -11.83 7.50 10.58
N PRO A 93 -11.36 8.39 11.48
CA PRO A 93 -11.65 9.82 11.38
C PRO A 93 -11.14 10.46 10.09
N LEU A 94 -9.94 10.12 9.63
CA LEU A 94 -9.40 10.66 8.37
C LEU A 94 -10.17 10.11 7.17
N ALA A 95 -10.47 8.80 7.16
CA ALA A 95 -11.31 8.20 6.12
C ALA A 95 -12.67 8.92 6.04
N GLN A 96 -13.34 9.09 7.17
CA GLN A 96 -14.61 9.81 7.24
C GLN A 96 -14.50 11.23 6.68
N ARG A 97 -13.47 11.98 7.08
CA ARG A 97 -13.23 13.35 6.59
C ARG A 97 -13.05 13.40 5.07
N ILE A 98 -12.33 12.44 4.48
CA ILE A 98 -12.15 12.33 3.02
C ILE A 98 -13.50 12.16 2.33
N PHE A 99 -14.35 11.24 2.82
CA PHE A 99 -15.67 10.98 2.23
C PHE A 99 -16.65 12.13 2.47
N ASP A 100 -16.60 12.82 3.61
CA ASP A 100 -17.41 14.00 3.87
C ASP A 100 -17.05 15.15 2.93
N LEU A 101 -15.76 15.38 2.66
CA LEU A 101 -15.32 16.39 1.69
C LEU A 101 -15.75 16.03 0.27
N ALA A 102 -15.62 14.77 -0.14
CA ALA A 102 -16.10 14.31 -1.44
C ALA A 102 -17.63 14.44 -1.58
N SER A 103 -18.38 14.16 -0.52
CA SER A 103 -19.84 14.34 -0.49
C SER A 103 -20.25 15.82 -0.67
N LYS A 104 -19.51 16.77 -0.06
CA LYS A 104 -19.74 18.22 -0.28
C LYS A 104 -19.50 18.62 -1.73
N LEU A 105 -18.66 17.90 -2.45
CA LEU A 105 -18.39 18.05 -3.88
C LEU A 105 -19.31 17.15 -4.75
N HIS A 106 -20.47 16.71 -4.21
CA HIS A 106 -21.42 15.82 -4.89
C HIS A 106 -20.77 14.52 -5.41
N ASN A 107 -19.77 13.99 -4.70
CA ASN A 107 -18.96 12.84 -5.13
C ASN A 107 -18.39 13.03 -6.55
N PHE A 108 -18.07 14.27 -6.90
CA PHE A 108 -17.53 14.74 -8.19
C PHE A 108 -18.50 14.62 -9.38
N GLN A 109 -19.77 14.31 -9.15
CA GLN A 109 -20.78 14.24 -10.22
C GLN A 109 -21.03 15.63 -10.81
N GLY A 110 -20.66 15.82 -12.07
CA GLY A 110 -20.81 17.09 -12.77
C GLY A 110 -20.04 18.26 -12.15
N ALA A 111 -19.07 17.97 -11.29
CA ALA A 111 -18.25 19.01 -10.67
C ALA A 111 -17.31 19.64 -11.69
N ASP A 112 -17.14 20.97 -11.57
CA ASP A 112 -16.13 21.74 -12.28
C ASP A 112 -15.25 22.42 -11.24
N LEU A 113 -14.03 21.91 -11.07
CA LEU A 113 -13.10 22.37 -10.03
C LEU A 113 -11.97 23.23 -10.58
N ASP A 114 -11.82 23.33 -11.90
CA ASP A 114 -10.74 24.11 -12.48
C ASP A 114 -11.09 25.59 -12.56
N ILE A 115 -10.12 26.46 -12.31
CA ILE A 115 -10.34 27.92 -12.36
C ILE A 115 -10.47 28.47 -13.78
N HIS A 116 -10.20 27.67 -14.82
CA HIS A 116 -10.25 28.07 -16.23
C HIS A 116 -9.44 29.34 -16.58
N ARG A 117 -8.42 29.63 -15.78
CA ARG A 117 -7.52 30.76 -16.00
C ARG A 117 -6.18 30.29 -16.53
N ARG A 118 -5.52 31.14 -17.32
CA ARG A 118 -4.18 30.84 -17.79
C ARG A 118 -3.19 30.97 -16.63
N ILE A 119 -2.81 29.83 -16.08
CA ILE A 119 -1.81 29.71 -15.01
C ILE A 119 -0.71 28.71 -15.42
N ALA A 120 0.35 28.62 -14.64
CA ALA A 120 1.36 27.59 -14.81
C ALA A 120 0.73 26.18 -14.73
N ASN A 121 1.30 25.24 -15.48
CA ASN A 121 0.95 23.83 -15.32
C ASN A 121 1.53 23.34 -13.98
N LEU A 122 0.64 22.95 -13.05
CA LEU A 122 0.97 22.39 -11.72
C LEU A 122 0.74 20.89 -11.67
N GLY A 123 0.57 20.24 -12.84
CA GLY A 123 0.20 18.84 -12.99
C GLY A 123 -1.31 18.65 -13.03
N GLU A 124 -1.78 17.78 -13.94
CA GLU A 124 -3.18 17.38 -14.01
C GLU A 124 -3.53 16.57 -12.77
N LYS A 125 -4.50 17.04 -12.00
CA LYS A 125 -5.06 16.36 -10.84
C LYS A 125 -6.44 15.80 -11.17
N THR A 126 -6.70 14.63 -10.64
CA THR A 126 -7.98 13.94 -10.84
C THR A 126 -8.51 13.48 -9.49
N PHE A 127 -9.77 13.82 -9.20
CA PHE A 127 -10.53 13.11 -8.18
C PHE A 127 -11.53 12.18 -8.85
N GLN A 128 -11.64 10.95 -8.34
CA GLN A 128 -12.59 9.97 -8.83
C GLN A 128 -13.28 9.29 -7.64
N TYR A 129 -14.60 9.21 -7.72
CA TYR A 129 -15.42 8.42 -6.81
C TYR A 129 -15.91 7.17 -7.54
N THR A 130 -15.89 6.02 -6.85
CA THR A 130 -16.44 4.76 -7.37
C THR A 130 -17.27 4.07 -6.30
N LYS A 131 -18.43 3.52 -6.69
CA LYS A 131 -19.28 2.66 -5.85
C LYS A 131 -20.03 1.68 -6.74
N GLY A 132 -19.66 0.40 -6.69
CA GLY A 132 -20.18 -0.58 -7.62
C GLY A 132 -19.90 -0.18 -9.08
N SER A 133 -20.94 0.05 -9.85
CA SER A 133 -20.85 0.53 -11.26
C SER A 133 -20.88 2.05 -11.40
N GLU A 134 -21.10 2.79 -10.32
CA GLU A 134 -21.13 4.25 -10.32
C GLU A 134 -19.70 4.79 -10.33
N ILE A 135 -19.35 5.64 -11.29
CA ILE A 135 -18.04 6.27 -11.44
C ILE A 135 -18.24 7.73 -11.79
N HIS A 136 -17.69 8.63 -10.97
CA HIS A 136 -17.64 10.06 -11.23
C HIS A 136 -16.20 10.53 -11.18
N GLU A 137 -15.79 11.36 -12.11
CA GLU A 137 -14.42 11.87 -12.22
C GLU A 137 -14.43 13.36 -12.53
N VAL A 138 -13.52 14.10 -11.90
CA VAL A 138 -13.26 15.52 -12.21
C VAL A 138 -11.76 15.73 -12.33
N LYS A 139 -11.37 16.50 -13.34
CA LYS A 139 -9.97 16.88 -13.59
C LYS A 139 -9.79 18.38 -13.44
N PHE A 140 -8.64 18.78 -12.92
CA PHE A 140 -8.30 20.19 -12.73
C PHE A 140 -6.77 20.37 -12.66
N ASN A 141 -6.31 21.55 -13.01
CA ASN A 141 -4.92 21.97 -12.75
C ASN A 141 -4.79 22.67 -11.41
N TYR A 142 -5.75 23.57 -11.11
CA TYR A 142 -5.80 24.33 -9.86
C TYR A 142 -7.24 24.65 -9.50
N THR A 143 -7.55 24.63 -8.21
CA THR A 143 -8.90 24.90 -7.70
C THR A 143 -8.89 26.01 -6.64
N LEU A 144 -9.99 26.76 -6.53
CA LEU A 144 -10.28 27.70 -5.44
C LEU A 144 -11.41 27.21 -4.54
N ASP A 145 -12.00 26.05 -4.83
CA ASP A 145 -13.00 25.46 -3.96
C ASP A 145 -12.36 24.99 -2.64
N ASP A 146 -12.92 25.43 -1.52
CA ASP A 146 -12.37 25.14 -0.18
C ASP A 146 -12.39 23.65 0.17
N SER A 147 -13.46 22.92 -0.21
CA SER A 147 -13.59 21.48 0.05
C SER A 147 -12.61 20.68 -0.81
N ALA A 148 -12.48 21.05 -2.09
CA ALA A 148 -11.53 20.45 -3.00
C ALA A 148 -10.08 20.72 -2.58
N THR A 149 -9.77 21.94 -2.11
CA THR A 149 -8.45 22.30 -1.59
C THR A 149 -8.12 21.52 -0.32
N GLN A 150 -9.05 21.35 0.62
CA GLN A 150 -8.86 20.54 1.80
C GLN A 150 -8.63 19.07 1.44
N LEU A 151 -9.41 18.51 0.52
CA LEU A 151 -9.28 17.15 0.05
C LEU A 151 -7.94 16.94 -0.66
N LEU A 152 -7.52 17.87 -1.51
CA LEU A 152 -6.23 17.87 -2.17
C LEU A 152 -5.08 17.87 -1.16
N ASN A 153 -5.12 18.73 -0.15
CA ASN A 153 -4.10 18.81 0.89
C ASN A 153 -3.97 17.50 1.67
N ILE A 154 -5.08 16.81 1.95
CA ILE A 154 -5.06 15.49 2.59
C ILE A 154 -4.34 14.48 1.69
N PHE A 155 -4.70 14.38 0.42
CA PHE A 155 -4.08 13.40 -0.48
C PHE A 155 -2.61 13.70 -0.78
N GLU A 156 -2.25 14.96 -1.01
CA GLU A 156 -0.84 15.35 -1.20
C GLU A 156 -0.02 15.13 0.08
N GLY A 157 -0.64 15.36 1.25
CA GLY A 157 -0.04 15.04 2.54
C GLY A 157 0.18 13.55 2.75
N LEU A 158 -0.80 12.70 2.43
CA LEU A 158 -0.65 11.24 2.47
C LEU A 158 0.45 10.77 1.52
N ALA A 159 0.47 11.27 0.28
CA ALA A 159 1.50 10.91 -0.68
C ALA A 159 2.91 11.25 -0.18
N ARG A 160 3.09 12.45 0.40
CA ARG A 160 4.36 12.89 0.99
C ARG A 160 4.75 11.99 2.16
N GLN A 161 3.82 11.75 3.08
CA GLN A 161 4.04 10.92 4.27
C GLN A 161 4.46 9.49 3.91
N GLU A 162 3.78 8.84 2.96
CA GLU A 162 4.11 7.49 2.52
C GLU A 162 5.44 7.45 1.75
N SER A 163 5.74 8.48 0.96
CA SER A 163 7.04 8.62 0.29
C SER A 163 8.18 8.73 1.30
N ASP A 164 8.04 9.58 2.32
CA ASP A 164 9.04 9.78 3.37
C ASP A 164 9.23 8.52 4.22
N LEU A 165 8.14 7.84 4.57
CA LEU A 165 8.18 6.58 5.32
C LEU A 165 8.87 5.48 4.49
N SER A 166 8.54 5.36 3.22
CA SER A 166 9.17 4.41 2.30
C SER A 166 10.67 4.68 2.14
N ASN A 167 11.05 5.96 1.96
CA ASN A 167 12.45 6.36 1.88
C ASN A 167 13.20 6.04 3.18
N LEU A 168 12.63 6.37 4.37
CA LEU A 168 13.25 6.02 5.65
C LEU A 168 13.45 4.50 5.78
N GLN A 169 12.44 3.70 5.45
CA GLN A 169 12.54 2.24 5.49
C GLN A 169 13.61 1.70 4.52
N ARG A 170 13.75 2.31 3.35
CA ARG A 170 14.77 1.95 2.36
C ARG A 170 16.17 2.24 2.87
N VAL A 171 16.42 3.46 3.39
CA VAL A 171 17.76 3.82 3.91
C VAL A 171 18.10 3.05 5.17
N MET A 172 17.12 2.72 6.02
CA MET A 172 17.35 1.82 7.17
C MET A 172 17.87 0.44 6.78
N ARG A 173 17.57 -0.04 5.59
CA ARG A 173 18.00 -1.36 5.08
C ARG A 173 19.32 -1.29 4.33
N TYR A 174 19.53 -0.25 3.52
CA TYR A 174 20.56 -0.23 2.49
C TYR A 174 21.58 0.91 2.62
N ASP A 175 21.25 1.96 3.39
CA ASP A 175 22.08 3.16 3.54
C ASP A 175 21.96 3.75 4.96
N HIS A 176 22.64 3.13 5.91
CA HIS A 176 22.53 3.52 7.31
C HIS A 176 23.00 4.97 7.57
N LEU A 177 23.88 5.51 6.74
CA LEU A 177 24.32 6.90 6.88
C LEU A 177 23.27 7.90 6.39
N GLY A 178 22.48 7.53 5.38
CA GLY A 178 21.37 8.33 4.87
C GLY A 178 20.16 8.44 5.80
N VAL A 179 20.11 7.63 6.88
CA VAL A 179 18.99 7.66 7.83
C VAL A 179 18.81 9.02 8.48
N ASN A 180 19.91 9.71 8.84
CA ASN A 180 19.80 11.04 9.45
C ASN A 180 19.17 12.05 8.49
N ASP A 181 19.52 12.02 7.22
CA ASP A 181 18.99 12.96 6.22
C ASP A 181 17.51 12.68 5.92
N ALA A 182 17.11 11.40 5.86
CA ALA A 182 15.70 11.04 5.76
C ALA A 182 14.89 11.54 6.97
N LEU A 183 15.44 11.44 8.18
CA LEU A 183 14.79 11.97 9.38
C LEU A 183 14.72 13.51 9.39
N VAL A 184 15.71 14.22 8.85
CA VAL A 184 15.67 15.68 8.68
C VAL A 184 14.52 16.09 7.76
N GLN A 185 14.33 15.37 6.66
CA GLN A 185 13.22 15.60 5.74
C GLN A 185 11.87 15.38 6.43
N ILE A 186 11.69 14.24 7.11
CA ILE A 186 10.48 13.93 7.86
C ILE A 186 10.19 15.00 8.92
N GLU A 187 11.21 15.44 9.66
CA GLU A 187 11.06 16.50 10.68
C GLU A 187 10.62 17.83 10.05
N THR A 188 11.14 18.17 8.87
CA THR A 188 10.78 19.39 8.13
C THR A 188 9.30 19.34 7.71
N ASP A 189 8.87 18.22 7.14
CA ASP A 189 7.50 18.03 6.70
C ASP A 189 6.50 17.95 7.88
N TYR A 190 6.89 17.30 8.98
CA TYR A 190 6.12 17.32 10.23
C TYR A 190 5.95 18.73 10.78
N ASN A 191 7.03 19.54 10.83
CA ASN A 191 6.98 20.92 11.29
C ASN A 191 6.09 21.82 10.41
N SER A 192 6.03 21.52 9.13
CA SER A 192 5.14 22.20 8.17
C SER A 192 3.69 21.75 8.27
N LYS A 193 3.36 20.81 9.17
CA LYS A 193 2.02 20.24 9.39
C LYS A 193 1.40 19.64 8.12
N THR A 194 2.25 19.06 7.28
CA THR A 194 1.81 18.46 6.01
C THR A 194 1.32 17.02 6.16
N PHE A 195 1.65 16.33 7.24
CA PHE A 195 1.27 14.95 7.48
C PHE A 195 -0.13 14.82 8.07
N PRO A 196 -1.08 14.13 7.39
CA PRO A 196 -2.42 13.90 7.92
C PRO A 196 -2.43 12.92 9.12
N GLU A 197 -1.50 11.97 9.17
CA GLU A 197 -1.41 10.92 10.20
C GLU A 197 0.05 10.67 10.62
N PRO A 198 0.69 11.62 11.31
CA PRO A 198 2.10 11.48 11.68
C PRO A 198 2.39 10.25 12.57
N GLU A 199 1.39 9.70 13.27
CA GLU A 199 1.52 8.50 14.11
C GLU A 199 1.99 7.27 13.33
N ARG A 200 1.72 7.21 12.02
CA ARG A 200 2.17 6.13 11.13
C ARG A 200 3.70 6.04 11.03
N LEU A 201 4.40 7.12 11.33
CA LEU A 201 5.87 7.16 11.36
C LEU A 201 6.45 6.51 12.62
N LEU A 202 5.66 6.39 13.70
CA LEU A 202 6.15 5.98 15.03
C LEU A 202 6.89 4.65 15.00
N GLY A 203 6.38 3.65 14.27
CA GLY A 203 7.01 2.35 14.19
C GLY A 203 8.44 2.39 13.61
N ALA A 204 8.65 3.17 12.55
CA ALA A 204 9.98 3.35 11.95
C ALA A 204 10.90 4.20 12.84
N LEU A 205 10.35 5.26 13.45
CA LEU A 205 11.10 6.13 14.37
C LEU A 205 11.57 5.36 15.60
N ASP A 206 10.73 4.50 16.19
CA ASP A 206 11.09 3.66 17.32
C ASP A 206 12.18 2.66 16.96
N GLN A 207 12.12 2.03 15.77
CA GLN A 207 13.16 1.15 15.27
C GLN A 207 14.50 1.88 15.15
N VAL A 208 14.53 3.06 14.52
CA VAL A 208 15.77 3.85 14.43
C VAL A 208 16.30 4.22 15.81
N SER A 209 15.43 4.64 16.73
CA SER A 209 15.84 5.10 18.07
C SER A 209 16.44 4.00 18.94
N ALA A 210 16.08 2.73 18.69
CA ALA A 210 16.47 1.58 19.49
C ALA A 210 17.68 0.81 18.94
N ASP A 211 17.98 0.92 17.64
CA ASP A 211 18.99 0.13 16.95
C ASP A 211 20.34 0.86 16.92
N ASP A 212 21.37 0.28 17.54
CA ASP A 212 22.71 0.86 17.70
C ASP A 212 23.55 0.87 16.41
N LYS A 213 23.08 0.20 15.34
CA LYS A 213 23.70 0.32 14.01
C LYS A 213 23.57 1.72 13.40
N PHE A 214 22.63 2.51 13.87
CA PHE A 214 22.46 3.90 13.42
C PHE A 214 23.27 4.85 14.31
N ILE A 215 23.78 5.94 13.71
CA ILE A 215 24.56 6.95 14.42
C ILE A 215 23.74 7.63 15.50
N ASP A 216 24.39 8.07 16.59
CA ASP A 216 23.72 8.64 17.76
C ASP A 216 22.81 9.83 17.43
N ILE A 217 23.22 10.70 16.52
CA ILE A 217 22.42 11.85 16.12
C ILE A 217 21.11 11.42 15.45
N ALA A 218 21.11 10.37 14.61
CA ALA A 218 19.90 9.83 13.99
C ALA A 218 18.98 9.22 15.05
N ARG A 219 19.53 8.42 15.97
CA ARG A 219 18.76 7.79 17.06
C ARG A 219 18.11 8.83 17.97
N GLN A 220 18.85 9.89 18.32
CA GLN A 220 18.32 10.98 19.15
C GLN A 220 17.23 11.77 18.42
N ARG A 221 17.42 12.09 17.14
CA ARG A 221 16.42 12.77 16.30
C ARG A 221 15.13 11.95 16.21
N ALA A 222 15.23 10.65 15.90
CA ALA A 222 14.09 9.75 15.83
C ALA A 222 13.31 9.72 17.16
N ARG A 223 14.02 9.60 18.30
CA ARG A 223 13.40 9.62 19.64
C ARG A 223 12.68 10.93 19.94
N THR A 224 13.31 12.06 19.61
CA THR A 224 12.72 13.39 19.83
C THR A 224 11.47 13.57 18.98
N LEU A 225 11.54 13.21 17.69
CA LEU A 225 10.40 13.32 16.77
C LEU A 225 9.25 12.42 17.20
N ALA A 226 9.51 11.15 17.56
CA ALA A 226 8.51 10.23 18.08
C ALA A 226 7.82 10.76 19.34
N SER A 227 8.59 11.36 20.27
CA SER A 227 8.04 11.99 21.47
C SER A 227 7.13 13.18 21.13
N ARG A 228 7.52 14.01 20.17
CA ARG A 228 6.70 15.17 19.73
C ARG A 228 5.39 14.71 19.09
N ILE A 229 5.43 13.68 18.25
CA ILE A 229 4.23 13.10 17.62
C ILE A 229 3.28 12.58 18.69
N ARG A 230 3.77 11.81 19.68
CA ARG A 230 2.94 11.26 20.77
C ARG A 230 2.31 12.34 21.66
N ASN A 231 2.95 13.48 21.80
CA ASN A 231 2.50 14.58 22.68
C ASN A 231 1.66 15.62 21.92
N SER A 232 1.41 15.44 20.62
CA SER A 232 0.63 16.39 19.82
C SER A 232 -0.90 16.16 19.86
N HIS A 233 -1.38 15.26 20.73
CA HIS A 233 -2.78 14.90 20.94
C HIS A 233 -3.33 15.47 22.23
#